data_4c0bef320c697d7c073b8680b0305fd8
#
_entry.id   4c0bef320c697d7c073b8680b0305fd8
#
_cell.length_a   1.000
_cell.length_b   1.000
_cell.length_c   1.000
_cell.angle_alpha   90.00
_cell.angle_beta   90.00
_cell.angle_gamma   90.00
#
_symmetry.space_group_name_H-M   'P 1'
#
loop_
_entity.id
_entity.type
_entity.pdbx_description
1 polymer ?
#
loop_
_entity_poly.entity_id
_entity_poly.type
_entity_poly.pdbx_seq_one_letter_code
_entity_poly.pdbx_strand_id
1 'polypeptide(L)'
;MANWSAPVFDRTLADVEYARQQLANNINNVRFKGCFNTTDILRIEDNTRYLADILNDLCYRNNISTQSSWTTISIPNVTDIVRIINNVSKLISAYHKPSDAPALPTTILTYEQANALEKNLYLIKQMLDNMINSFRECGTFNCGEG
;
A
#
# COMPACT_ATOMS: atom_id res chain seq x y z
N MET A 1 -15.04 -7.22 -2.44
CA MET A 1 -13.66 -7.36 -1.92
C MET A 1 -12.74 -6.45 -2.72
N ALA A 2 -11.86 -5.73 -2.06
CA ALA A 2 -10.86 -4.90 -2.74
C ALA A 2 -9.91 -5.79 -3.54
N ASN A 3 -9.40 -5.29 -4.66
CA ASN A 3 -8.45 -6.01 -5.49
C ASN A 3 -7.02 -5.57 -5.15
N TRP A 4 -6.10 -6.52 -5.14
CA TRP A 4 -4.68 -6.22 -5.04
C TRP A 4 -4.14 -5.68 -6.36
N SER A 5 -3.43 -4.57 -6.30
CA SER A 5 -2.69 -4.01 -7.43
C SER A 5 -1.22 -3.90 -7.09
N ALA A 6 -0.34 -4.16 -8.06
CA ALA A 6 1.09 -4.09 -7.84
C ALA A 6 1.51 -2.69 -7.32
N PRO A 7 2.13 -2.62 -6.13
CA PRO A 7 2.62 -1.34 -5.60
C PRO A 7 3.77 -0.78 -6.43
N VAL A 8 3.89 0.53 -6.45
CA VAL A 8 4.99 1.24 -7.12
C VAL A 8 5.91 1.83 -6.05
N PHE A 9 7.06 1.20 -5.82
CA PHE A 9 8.03 1.63 -4.81
C PHE A 9 9.46 1.77 -5.36
N ASP A 10 9.57 1.92 -6.67
CA ASP A 10 10.82 2.05 -7.42
C ASP A 10 10.92 3.39 -8.17
N ARG A 11 10.19 4.42 -7.68
CA ARG A 11 10.31 5.78 -8.21
C ARG A 11 11.69 6.33 -7.92
N THR A 12 12.25 7.06 -8.90
CA THR A 12 13.56 7.68 -8.82
C THR A 12 13.46 9.19 -8.98
N LEU A 13 14.54 9.91 -8.65
CA LEU A 13 14.62 11.33 -8.92
C LEU A 13 14.49 11.63 -10.43
N ALA A 14 15.07 10.78 -11.27
CA ALA A 14 14.96 10.92 -12.72
C ALA A 14 13.50 10.82 -13.21
N ASP A 15 12.70 9.93 -12.61
CA ASP A 15 11.26 9.84 -12.91
C ASP A 15 10.52 11.14 -12.55
N VAL A 16 10.88 11.75 -11.41
CA VAL A 16 10.29 13.02 -10.95
C VAL A 16 10.68 14.17 -11.87
N GLU A 17 11.95 14.26 -12.25
CA GLU A 17 12.46 15.30 -13.15
C GLU A 17 11.84 15.16 -14.54
N TYR A 18 11.76 13.95 -15.07
CA TYR A 18 11.09 13.70 -16.34
C TYR A 18 9.60 14.12 -16.30
N ALA A 19 8.88 13.73 -15.27
CA ALA A 19 7.49 14.11 -15.10
C ALA A 19 7.32 15.64 -15.04
N ARG A 20 8.21 16.31 -14.31
CA ARG A 20 8.23 17.78 -14.18
C ARG A 20 8.44 18.47 -15.52
N GLN A 21 9.36 17.96 -16.35
CA GLN A 21 9.63 18.47 -17.70
C GLN A 21 8.42 18.29 -18.61
N GLN A 22 7.78 17.11 -18.59
CA GLN A 22 6.60 16.85 -19.42
C GLN A 22 5.42 17.75 -19.03
N LEU A 23 5.19 17.95 -17.75
CA LEU A 23 4.14 18.86 -17.28
C LEU A 23 4.42 20.32 -17.66
N ALA A 24 5.69 20.75 -17.62
CA ALA A 24 6.10 22.08 -18.09
C ALA A 24 5.85 22.27 -19.59
N ASN A 25 5.88 21.19 -20.37
CA ASN A 25 5.54 21.17 -21.80
C ASN A 25 4.03 20.97 -22.06
N ASN A 26 3.18 21.15 -21.05
CA ASN A 26 1.73 20.94 -21.11
C ASN A 26 1.28 19.53 -21.52
N ILE A 27 2.12 18.52 -21.33
CA ILE A 27 1.78 17.12 -21.51
C ILE A 27 1.19 16.63 -20.19
N ASN A 28 -0.13 16.60 -20.08
CA ASN A 28 -0.87 16.25 -18.88
C ASN A 28 -1.89 15.12 -19.07
N ASN A 29 -1.93 14.54 -20.26
CA ASN A 29 -2.86 13.46 -20.63
C ASN A 29 -2.26 12.05 -20.39
N VAL A 30 -1.04 11.97 -19.91
CA VAL A 30 -0.32 10.72 -19.63
C VAL A 30 0.06 10.66 -18.15
N ARG A 31 0.03 9.49 -17.58
CA ARG A 31 0.54 9.26 -16.23
C ARG A 31 2.05 9.10 -16.23
N PHE A 32 2.69 9.88 -15.40
CA PHE A 32 4.12 9.78 -15.17
C PHE A 32 4.39 9.10 -13.83
N LYS A 33 5.30 8.14 -13.81
CA LYS A 33 5.71 7.40 -12.62
C LYS A 33 6.23 8.34 -11.50
N GLY A 34 6.87 9.44 -11.89
CA GLY A 34 7.36 10.44 -10.93
C GLY A 34 6.29 11.33 -10.30
N CYS A 35 5.04 11.26 -10.77
CA CYS A 35 3.91 12.00 -10.19
C CYS A 35 3.14 11.10 -9.24
N PHE A 36 2.91 11.57 -8.02
CA PHE A 36 1.97 10.94 -7.09
C PHE A 36 0.58 11.53 -7.34
N ASN A 37 -0.34 10.71 -7.81
CA ASN A 37 -1.66 11.15 -8.25
C ASN A 37 -2.79 10.32 -7.59
N THR A 38 -4.04 10.67 -7.91
CA THR A 38 -5.23 10.02 -7.36
C THR A 38 -5.24 8.51 -7.51
N THR A 39 -4.70 7.98 -8.60
CA THR A 39 -4.65 6.52 -8.80
C THR A 39 -3.59 5.85 -7.95
N ASP A 40 -2.54 6.53 -7.58
CA ASP A 40 -1.59 6.02 -6.59
C ASP A 40 -2.27 5.92 -5.23
N ILE A 41 -3.05 6.94 -4.87
CA ILE A 41 -3.84 6.95 -3.63
C ILE A 41 -4.88 5.82 -3.63
N LEU A 42 -5.65 5.68 -4.70
CA LEU A 42 -6.62 4.59 -4.84
C LEU A 42 -5.95 3.21 -4.71
N ARG A 43 -4.82 3.01 -5.37
CA ARG A 43 -4.06 1.76 -5.26
C ARG A 43 -3.64 1.48 -3.83
N ILE A 44 -3.13 2.48 -3.12
CA ILE A 44 -2.72 2.33 -1.72
C ILE A 44 -3.93 2.02 -0.82
N GLU A 45 -5.04 2.72 -0.99
CA GLU A 45 -6.27 2.50 -0.23
C GLU A 45 -6.85 1.10 -0.49
N ASP A 46 -6.90 0.67 -1.75
CA ASP A 46 -7.41 -0.65 -2.14
C ASP A 46 -6.49 -1.78 -1.64
N ASN A 47 -5.18 -1.62 -1.78
CA ASN A 47 -4.21 -2.57 -1.25
C ASN A 47 -4.29 -2.67 0.28
N THR A 48 -4.45 -1.54 0.96
CA THR A 48 -4.61 -1.49 2.41
C THR A 48 -5.88 -2.24 2.84
N ARG A 49 -7.00 -2.01 2.14
CA ARG A 49 -8.26 -2.71 2.40
C ARG A 49 -8.15 -4.21 2.13
N TYR A 50 -7.53 -4.57 1.02
CA TYR A 50 -7.29 -5.98 0.67
C TYR A 50 -6.51 -6.72 1.77
N LEU A 51 -5.43 -6.13 2.27
CA LEU A 51 -4.64 -6.72 3.36
C LEU A 51 -5.41 -6.76 4.67
N ALA A 52 -6.20 -5.73 4.97
CA ALA A 52 -7.03 -5.69 6.16
C ALA A 52 -8.09 -6.79 6.17
N ASP A 53 -8.72 -7.06 5.03
CA ASP A 53 -9.72 -8.13 4.89
C ASP A 53 -9.06 -9.49 5.14
N ILE A 54 -7.92 -9.78 4.52
CA ILE A 54 -7.18 -11.04 4.76
C ILE A 54 -6.77 -11.18 6.22
N LEU A 55 -6.24 -10.13 6.83
CA LEU A 55 -5.83 -10.16 8.24
C LEU A 55 -7.02 -10.42 9.17
N ASN A 56 -8.17 -9.80 8.90
CA ASN A 56 -9.39 -10.04 9.67
C ASN A 56 -9.89 -11.49 9.53
N ASP A 57 -9.83 -12.04 8.31
CA ASP A 57 -10.19 -13.45 8.05
C ASP A 57 -9.26 -14.42 8.79
N LEU A 58 -8.00 -14.05 8.98
CA LEU A 58 -7.01 -14.79 9.75
C LEU A 58 -7.03 -14.46 11.25
N CYS A 59 -8.06 -13.78 11.73
CA CYS A 59 -8.23 -13.36 13.13
C CYS A 59 -7.23 -12.30 13.64
N TYR A 60 -6.45 -11.68 12.76
CA TYR A 60 -5.63 -10.51 13.08
C TYR A 60 -6.48 -9.25 12.97
N ARG A 61 -7.23 -8.97 14.02
CA ARG A 61 -8.18 -7.86 14.03
C ARG A 61 -7.51 -6.51 13.81
N ASN A 62 -8.01 -5.76 12.87
CA ASN A 62 -7.60 -4.40 12.61
C ASN A 62 -8.82 -3.50 12.40
N ASN A 63 -8.63 -2.21 12.64
CA ASN A 63 -9.67 -1.20 12.45
C ASN A 63 -9.09 -0.08 11.59
N ILE A 64 -9.15 -0.29 10.28
CA ILE A 64 -8.76 0.73 9.30
C ILE A 64 -9.97 1.53 8.83
N SER A 65 -9.71 2.72 8.31
CA SER A 65 -10.69 3.58 7.66
C SER A 65 -10.18 3.99 6.29
N THR A 66 -10.78 3.46 5.23
CA THR A 66 -10.39 3.74 3.84
C THR A 66 -11.46 4.55 3.12
N GLN A 67 -11.04 5.27 2.09
CA GLN A 67 -11.90 6.05 1.22
C GLN A 67 -11.77 5.55 -0.21
N SER A 68 -12.88 5.29 -0.87
CA SER A 68 -12.93 4.81 -2.26
C SER A 68 -13.39 5.85 -3.27
N SER A 69 -13.80 7.04 -2.80
CA SER A 69 -14.43 8.09 -3.62
C SER A 69 -13.44 9.12 -4.17
N TRP A 70 -12.19 8.74 -4.37
CA TRP A 70 -11.20 9.62 -5.01
C TRP A 70 -11.49 9.78 -6.49
N THR A 71 -11.55 11.02 -6.95
CA THR A 71 -11.73 11.38 -8.35
C THR A 71 -10.47 12.06 -8.89
N THR A 72 -10.35 12.19 -10.20
CA THR A 72 -9.19 12.84 -10.87
C THR A 72 -8.95 14.29 -10.44
N ILE A 73 -9.97 14.93 -9.88
CA ILE A 73 -9.89 16.30 -9.36
C ILE A 73 -9.74 16.35 -7.83
N SER A 74 -9.76 15.20 -7.16
CA SER A 74 -9.59 15.14 -5.71
C SER A 74 -8.14 15.43 -5.34
N ILE A 75 -7.95 16.38 -4.43
CA ILE A 75 -6.65 16.68 -3.85
C ILE A 75 -6.69 16.20 -2.39
N PRO A 76 -5.86 15.22 -2.00
CA PRO A 76 -5.82 14.77 -0.63
C PRO A 76 -5.29 15.90 0.27
N ASN A 77 -5.95 16.09 1.39
CA ASN A 77 -5.48 17.01 2.42
C ASN A 77 -4.53 16.30 3.41
N VAL A 78 -3.94 17.04 4.33
CA VAL A 78 -3.02 16.48 5.33
C VAL A 78 -3.68 15.39 6.17
N THR A 79 -4.94 15.56 6.53
CA THR A 79 -5.70 14.58 7.31
C THR A 79 -5.88 13.27 6.55
N ASP A 80 -6.11 13.32 5.24
CA ASP A 80 -6.21 12.13 4.40
C ASP A 80 -4.88 11.38 4.34
N ILE A 81 -3.77 12.09 4.15
CA ILE A 81 -2.44 11.50 4.13
C ILE A 81 -2.11 10.84 5.46
N VAL A 82 -2.37 11.51 6.57
CA VAL A 82 -2.16 10.95 7.92
C VAL A 82 -3.02 9.71 8.13
N ARG A 83 -4.28 9.73 7.71
CA ARG A 83 -5.17 8.58 7.78
C ARG A 83 -4.63 7.37 7.00
N ILE A 84 -4.18 7.59 5.77
CA ILE A 84 -3.59 6.54 4.90
C ILE A 84 -2.36 5.92 5.58
N ILE A 85 -1.43 6.73 6.07
CA ILE A 85 -0.23 6.26 6.76
C ILE A 85 -0.60 5.49 8.04
N ASN A 86 -1.55 6.00 8.82
CA ASN A 86 -2.01 5.35 10.04
C ASN A 86 -2.69 4.00 9.75
N ASN A 87 -3.40 3.86 8.65
CA ASN A 87 -3.96 2.57 8.24
C ASN A 87 -2.86 1.53 8.01
N VAL A 88 -1.79 1.87 7.33
CA VAL A 88 -0.64 0.96 7.12
C VAL A 88 0.03 0.64 8.47
N SER A 89 0.19 1.62 9.35
CA SER A 89 0.70 1.41 10.70
C SER A 89 -0.16 0.42 11.50
N LYS A 90 -1.48 0.52 11.38
CA LYS A 90 -2.42 -0.42 12.03
C LYS A 90 -2.28 -1.85 11.50
N LEU A 91 -2.07 -2.04 10.19
CA LEU A 91 -1.82 -3.36 9.62
C LEU A 91 -0.53 -3.97 10.18
N ILE A 92 0.54 -3.19 10.24
CA ILE A 92 1.82 -3.61 10.83
C ILE A 92 1.64 -4.01 12.30
N SER A 93 0.90 -3.22 13.06
CA SER A 93 0.64 -3.48 14.49
C SER A 93 -0.27 -4.69 14.72
N ALA A 94 -1.23 -4.92 13.82
CA ALA A 94 -2.15 -6.06 13.92
C ALA A 94 -1.46 -7.40 13.60
N TYR A 95 -0.48 -7.38 12.70
CA TYR A 95 0.22 -8.58 12.27
C TYR A 95 1.69 -8.55 12.72
N HIS A 96 2.58 -8.18 11.82
CA HIS A 96 4.01 -8.08 12.08
C HIS A 96 4.64 -7.00 11.21
N LYS A 97 5.70 -6.37 11.73
CA LYS A 97 6.54 -5.52 10.92
C LYS A 97 7.50 -6.40 10.12
N PRO A 98 7.49 -6.34 8.78
CA PRO A 98 8.50 -7.03 7.98
C PRO A 98 9.91 -6.55 8.34
N SER A 99 10.89 -7.47 8.37
CA SER A 99 12.28 -7.17 8.78
C SER A 99 12.93 -6.07 7.93
N ASP A 100 12.66 -6.09 6.63
CA ASP A 100 13.24 -5.18 5.65
C ASP A 100 12.34 -3.98 5.33
N ALA A 101 11.29 -3.77 6.13
CA ALA A 101 10.36 -2.68 5.91
C ALA A 101 11.03 -1.33 6.23
N PRO A 102 10.99 -0.38 5.29
CA PRO A 102 11.42 0.98 5.56
C PRO A 102 10.55 1.61 6.66
N ALA A 103 11.09 2.60 7.35
CA ALA A 103 10.31 3.37 8.30
C ALA A 103 9.09 4.00 7.59
N LEU A 104 7.93 3.95 8.26
CA LEU A 104 6.75 4.63 7.74
C LEU A 104 6.99 6.15 7.75
N PRO A 105 6.65 6.85 6.65
CA PRO A 105 6.73 8.29 6.62
C PRO A 105 5.67 8.92 7.53
N THR A 106 5.87 10.17 7.92
CA THR A 106 4.86 10.98 8.62
C THR A 106 4.00 11.79 7.65
N THR A 107 4.46 11.92 6.41
CA THR A 107 3.80 12.64 5.31
C THR A 107 4.21 12.03 3.98
N ILE A 108 3.54 12.43 2.89
CA ILE A 108 3.91 12.04 1.53
C ILE A 108 4.15 13.30 0.71
N LEU A 109 5.38 13.81 0.77
CA LEU A 109 5.84 14.98 0.02
C LEU A 109 6.95 14.64 -0.98
N THR A 110 7.62 13.50 -0.80
CA THR A 110 8.71 13.06 -1.67
C THR A 110 8.43 11.68 -2.25
N TYR A 111 9.11 11.36 -3.35
CA TYR A 111 8.98 10.03 -3.98
C TYR A 111 9.51 8.92 -3.05
N GLU A 112 10.53 9.19 -2.23
CA GLU A 112 11.04 8.22 -1.26
C GLU A 112 9.99 7.86 -0.19
N GLN A 113 9.23 8.86 0.26
CA GLN A 113 8.14 8.65 1.23
C GLN A 113 7.01 7.84 0.62
N ALA A 114 6.64 8.12 -0.62
CA ALA A 114 5.66 7.31 -1.35
C ALA A 114 6.16 5.87 -1.57
N ASN A 115 7.41 5.70 -1.97
CA ASN A 115 8.04 4.39 -2.11
C ASN A 115 8.07 3.62 -0.79
N ALA A 116 8.41 4.27 0.33
CA ALA A 116 8.44 3.64 1.63
C ALA A 116 7.06 3.11 2.05
N LEU A 117 6.01 3.88 1.81
CA LEU A 117 4.64 3.49 2.13
C LEU A 117 4.21 2.26 1.31
N GLU A 118 4.37 2.32 -0.01
CA GLU A 118 3.99 1.22 -0.91
C GLU A 118 4.85 -0.04 -0.70
N LYS A 119 6.14 0.12 -0.37
CA LYS A 119 7.02 -1.01 -0.05
C LYS A 119 6.57 -1.73 1.24
N ASN A 120 6.10 -1.02 2.24
CA ASN A 120 5.53 -1.64 3.44
C ASN A 120 4.32 -2.53 3.09
N LEU A 121 3.39 -2.05 2.27
CA LEU A 121 2.24 -2.84 1.81
C LEU A 121 2.69 -4.09 1.05
N TYR A 122 3.65 -3.95 0.15
CA TYR A 122 4.21 -5.09 -0.60
C TYR A 122 4.80 -6.15 0.33
N LEU A 123 5.60 -5.75 1.31
CA LEU A 123 6.25 -6.68 2.24
C LEU A 123 5.25 -7.36 3.17
N ILE A 124 4.21 -6.67 3.62
CA ILE A 124 3.10 -7.28 4.38
C ILE A 124 2.42 -8.34 3.53
N LYS A 125 2.12 -8.03 2.27
CA LYS A 125 1.52 -9.00 1.33
C LYS A 125 2.38 -10.24 1.17
N GLN A 126 3.69 -10.07 0.95
CA GLN A 126 4.62 -11.20 0.83
C GLN A 126 4.63 -12.09 2.10
N MET A 127 4.65 -11.47 3.28
CA MET A 127 4.60 -12.23 4.53
C MET A 127 3.30 -13.03 4.66
N LEU A 128 2.17 -12.42 4.31
CA LEU A 128 0.87 -13.10 4.35
C LEU A 128 0.80 -14.24 3.34
N ASP A 129 1.27 -14.03 2.13
CA ASP A 129 1.30 -15.07 1.10
C ASP A 129 2.18 -16.25 1.52
N ASN A 130 3.36 -15.98 2.08
CA ASN A 130 4.26 -17.01 2.59
C ASN A 130 3.60 -17.81 3.73
N MET A 131 2.94 -17.12 4.64
CA MET A 131 2.21 -17.78 5.73
C MET A 131 1.08 -18.66 5.20
N ILE A 132 0.23 -18.13 4.32
CA ILE A 132 -0.89 -18.87 3.74
C ILE A 132 -0.40 -20.09 2.95
N ASN A 133 0.67 -19.94 2.16
CA ASN A 133 1.25 -21.04 1.41
C ASN A 133 1.85 -22.10 2.35
N SER A 134 2.53 -21.70 3.42
CA SER A 134 3.04 -22.64 4.41
C SER A 134 1.93 -23.45 5.08
N PHE A 135 0.80 -22.82 5.39
CA PHE A 135 -0.37 -23.56 5.90
C PHE A 135 -0.97 -24.52 4.87
N ARG A 136 -0.98 -24.15 3.60
CA ARG A 136 -1.46 -25.04 2.53
C ARG A 136 -0.55 -26.24 2.33
N GLU A 137 0.76 -26.05 2.41
CA GLU A 137 1.75 -27.12 2.30
C GLU A 137 1.72 -28.05 3.52
N CYS A 138 1.46 -27.50 4.70
CA CYS A 138 1.23 -28.27 5.93
C CYS A 138 -0.18 -28.88 6.02
N GLY A 139 -1.04 -28.66 5.02
CA GLY A 139 -2.48 -28.95 5.01
C GLY A 139 -2.88 -30.41 4.98
N THR A 140 -1.96 -31.35 5.18
CA THR A 140 -2.26 -32.73 5.54
C THR A 140 -2.32 -32.94 7.06
N PHE A 141 -2.10 -31.89 7.84
CA PHE A 141 -2.46 -31.94 9.27
C PHE A 141 -3.98 -31.82 9.41
N ASN A 142 -4.66 -32.93 9.44
CA ASN A 142 -6.00 -33.01 9.95
C ASN A 142 -5.93 -32.61 11.44
N CYS A 143 -6.40 -31.42 11.77
CA CYS A 143 -6.70 -31.04 13.15
C CYS A 143 -7.84 -31.96 13.64
N GLY A 144 -7.54 -33.14 14.08
CA GLY A 144 -8.55 -34.10 14.49
C GLY A 144 -8.04 -35.52 14.68
N GLU A 145 -6.82 -35.82 14.31
CA GLU A 145 -6.17 -37.07 14.62
C GLU A 145 -5.14 -36.86 15.74
N GLY A 146 -5.63 -36.66 16.90
CA GLY A 146 -4.92 -36.74 18.16
C GLY A 146 -5.48 -37.89 18.99
#